data_9ffb286ffea0ea48716dc647d93e2ac7
#
_entry.id   9ffb286ffea0ea48716dc647d93e2ac7
#
_cell.length_a   1.000
_cell.length_b   1.000
_cell.length_c   1.000
_cell.angle_alpha   90.00
_cell.angle_beta   90.00
_cell.angle_gamma   90.00
#
_symmetry.space_group_name_H-M   'P 1'
#
loop_
_entity.id
_entity.type
_entity.pdbx_description
1 polymer ?
#
loop_
_entity_poly.entity_id
_entity_poly.type
_entity_poly.pdbx_seq_one_letter_code
_entity_poly.pdbx_strand_id
1 'polypeptide(L)'
;MERSKVIVVPCENYNEETVYHAMKTGIQALGGIGCFVKPEEKILVKTNFLSVADKDSAIVTHPSVIKGMLRILNEEGYGDVCYGDSPGHGSSKAAIRKLGIDESSSFGAKMADMNEEAKVHFEQGKTCKDFVFTKEVVEADAIINLCKMKTHALERITGAVKNVYGYVCGMNKATGHTKFPNDTIFARMLCDIHAYKKPRLSIMDGIVAMEGNGPASGKPVQMKVMLFSADPVALDTVFCYLVDLDPELVPTCSQGEVLGVGTDREENIDIIVAHPDNSGSNVIISRSELLDKYGSRQFDVPRKKARLTFLKGFSDVMTRFARRPAINKDQCIKCGICVNHCPVPGKAVDFVNGKDKPPVYDYKKCIRCYCCQEMCPQHAIYVRGKN
;
A
#
# COMPACT_ATOMS: atom_id res chain seq x y z
N MET A 1 13.91 -0.08 -24.85
CA MET A 1 12.78 0.49 -24.07
C MET A 1 13.33 1.63 -23.25
N GLU A 2 12.56 2.69 -23.06
CA GLU A 2 12.93 3.76 -22.14
C GLU A 2 12.96 3.20 -20.71
N ARG A 3 13.98 3.58 -19.91
CA ARG A 3 14.09 3.11 -18.52
C ARG A 3 13.06 3.78 -17.63
N SER A 4 12.50 3.06 -16.67
CA SER A 4 11.57 3.60 -15.70
C SER A 4 12.31 4.52 -14.73
N LYS A 5 11.83 5.76 -14.56
CA LYS A 5 12.42 6.74 -13.64
C LYS A 5 11.76 6.65 -12.28
N VAL A 6 12.57 6.51 -11.24
CA VAL A 6 12.14 6.65 -9.84
C VAL A 6 12.90 7.80 -9.21
N ILE A 7 12.16 8.84 -8.86
CA ILE A 7 12.73 10.00 -8.19
C ILE A 7 12.71 9.78 -6.68
N VAL A 8 13.84 9.97 -6.05
CA VAL A 8 14.02 9.93 -4.59
C VAL A 8 14.24 11.35 -4.10
N VAL A 9 13.35 11.84 -3.26
CA VAL A 9 13.47 13.19 -2.67
C VAL A 9 13.64 13.05 -1.17
N PRO A 10 14.78 13.49 -0.59
CA PRO A 10 14.94 13.59 0.85
C PRO A 10 13.90 14.54 1.44
N CYS A 11 13.22 14.12 2.52
CA CYS A 11 12.19 14.88 3.20
C CYS A 11 12.25 14.59 4.71
N GLU A 12 12.75 15.53 5.50
CA GLU A 12 13.12 15.30 6.90
C GLU A 12 11.94 15.06 7.85
N ASN A 13 10.79 15.68 7.57
CA ASN A 13 9.64 15.67 8.47
C ASN A 13 8.35 16.02 7.72
N TYR A 14 7.22 16.00 8.47
CA TYR A 14 5.89 16.30 7.94
C TYR A 14 5.47 17.78 8.07
N ASN A 15 6.42 18.73 8.19
CA ASN A 15 6.08 20.13 8.03
C ASN A 15 5.45 20.35 6.65
N GLU A 16 4.33 21.07 6.58
CA GLU A 16 3.53 21.19 5.36
C GLU A 16 4.32 21.80 4.20
N GLU A 17 5.10 22.86 4.46
CA GLU A 17 5.94 23.49 3.43
C GLU A 17 7.11 22.57 3.00
N THR A 18 7.75 21.87 3.95
CA THR A 18 8.81 20.90 3.64
C THR A 18 8.27 19.80 2.71
N VAL A 19 7.12 19.23 3.02
CA VAL A 19 6.47 18.19 2.20
C VAL A 19 6.04 18.76 0.85
N TYR A 20 5.42 19.94 0.83
CA TYR A 20 5.01 20.59 -0.42
C TYR A 20 6.19 20.80 -1.37
N HIS A 21 7.32 21.35 -0.89
CA HIS A 21 8.51 21.56 -1.70
C HIS A 21 9.12 20.23 -2.18
N ALA A 22 9.16 19.20 -1.33
CA ALA A 22 9.63 17.88 -1.71
C ALA A 22 8.75 17.26 -2.82
N MET A 23 7.42 17.39 -2.70
CA MET A 23 6.49 16.91 -3.72
C MET A 23 6.66 17.66 -5.04
N LYS A 24 6.76 18.98 -5.00
CA LYS A 24 6.97 19.81 -6.19
C LYS A 24 8.27 19.42 -6.90
N THR A 25 9.35 19.23 -6.15
CA THR A 25 10.66 18.78 -6.66
C THR A 25 10.55 17.43 -7.36
N GLY A 26 9.94 16.43 -6.70
CA GLY A 26 9.81 15.09 -7.27
C GLY A 26 8.95 15.04 -8.53
N ILE A 27 7.83 15.77 -8.55
CA ILE A 27 6.95 15.88 -9.72
C ILE A 27 7.67 16.63 -10.86
N GLN A 28 8.39 17.70 -10.55
CA GLN A 28 9.15 18.49 -11.54
C GLN A 28 10.26 17.64 -12.18
N ALA A 29 10.96 16.82 -11.39
CA ALA A 29 12.00 15.91 -11.89
C ALA A 29 11.45 14.85 -12.86
N LEU A 30 10.15 14.57 -12.83
CA LEU A 30 9.44 13.72 -13.80
C LEU A 30 8.84 14.49 -14.98
N GLY A 31 9.05 15.81 -15.08
CA GLY A 31 8.55 16.65 -16.17
C GLY A 31 7.34 17.52 -15.82
N GLY A 32 6.94 17.56 -14.55
CA GLY A 32 5.79 18.33 -14.06
C GLY A 32 4.48 17.56 -14.05
N ILE A 33 3.49 18.07 -13.31
CA ILE A 33 2.20 17.40 -13.14
C ILE A 33 1.39 17.24 -14.44
N GLY A 34 1.57 18.18 -15.36
CA GLY A 34 0.92 18.17 -16.69
C GLY A 34 1.33 17.01 -17.58
N CYS A 35 2.43 16.28 -17.26
CA CYS A 35 2.77 15.02 -17.92
C CYS A 35 1.85 13.86 -17.52
N PHE A 36 1.09 14.00 -16.43
CA PHE A 36 0.29 12.93 -15.86
C PHE A 36 -1.21 13.19 -15.92
N VAL A 37 -1.63 14.45 -15.84
CA VAL A 37 -3.04 14.83 -15.80
C VAL A 37 -3.31 16.05 -16.66
N LYS A 38 -4.55 16.20 -17.15
CA LYS A 38 -4.98 17.34 -17.96
C LYS A 38 -6.02 18.16 -17.21
N PRO A 39 -6.14 19.48 -17.50
CA PRO A 39 -7.05 20.37 -16.78
C PRO A 39 -8.54 19.97 -16.86
N GLU A 40 -8.96 19.34 -17.97
CA GLU A 40 -10.34 18.91 -18.22
C GLU A 40 -10.71 17.56 -17.59
N GLU A 41 -9.76 16.85 -17.01
CA GLU A 41 -9.96 15.50 -16.48
C GLU A 41 -10.51 15.50 -15.04
N LYS A 42 -11.38 14.53 -14.75
CA LYS A 42 -11.78 14.18 -13.38
C LYS A 42 -10.62 13.41 -12.72
N ILE A 43 -9.95 14.03 -11.77
CA ILE A 43 -8.76 13.51 -11.13
C ILE A 43 -9.11 12.93 -9.77
N LEU A 44 -8.78 11.64 -9.55
CA LEU A 44 -8.84 11.02 -8.24
C LEU A 44 -7.44 10.97 -7.60
N VAL A 45 -7.25 11.68 -6.51
CA VAL A 45 -6.11 11.54 -5.61
C VAL A 45 -6.40 10.38 -4.66
N LYS A 46 -5.92 9.18 -5.05
CA LYS A 46 -6.11 7.94 -4.29
C LYS A 46 -5.11 7.87 -3.13
N THR A 47 -5.60 8.02 -1.94
CA THR A 47 -4.80 7.95 -0.71
C THR A 47 -4.59 6.50 -0.22
N ASN A 48 -3.93 6.30 0.90
CA ASN A 48 -3.88 5.03 1.61
C ASN A 48 -4.55 5.18 2.99
N PHE A 49 -5.80 4.72 3.11
CA PHE A 49 -6.53 4.65 4.36
C PHE A 49 -6.88 3.19 4.66
N LEU A 50 -5.96 2.46 5.28
CA LEU A 50 -6.22 1.08 5.68
C LEU A 50 -7.40 1.01 6.68
N SER A 51 -7.43 1.97 7.61
CA SER A 51 -8.45 2.14 8.65
C SER A 51 -8.48 3.59 9.11
N VAL A 52 -9.41 3.93 10.00
CA VAL A 52 -9.39 5.21 10.73
C VAL A 52 -8.26 5.16 11.74
N ALA A 53 -7.14 5.81 11.44
CA ALA A 53 -5.91 5.75 12.22
C ALA A 53 -5.35 7.14 12.52
N ASP A 54 -4.44 7.22 13.48
CA ASP A 54 -3.73 8.46 13.80
C ASP A 54 -2.68 8.76 12.73
N LYS A 55 -2.44 10.04 12.45
CA LYS A 55 -1.47 10.49 11.44
C LYS A 55 -0.05 10.00 11.72
N ASP A 56 0.33 9.89 13.00
CA ASP A 56 1.68 9.52 13.43
C ASP A 56 1.88 7.98 13.51
N SER A 57 0.83 7.20 13.22
CA SER A 57 0.87 5.72 13.28
C SER A 57 1.60 5.07 12.12
N ALA A 58 1.93 5.79 11.05
CA ALA A 58 2.43 5.28 9.78
C ALA A 58 1.51 4.22 9.10
N ILE A 59 0.24 4.13 9.53
CA ILE A 59 -0.77 3.25 8.92
C ILE A 59 -1.35 3.87 7.64
N VAL A 60 -1.49 5.19 7.62
CA VAL A 60 -2.16 5.96 6.56
C VAL A 60 -1.19 6.90 5.88
N THR A 61 -1.52 7.36 4.67
CA THR A 61 -0.82 8.50 4.04
C THR A 61 -0.97 9.72 4.94
N HIS A 62 0.14 10.36 5.27
CA HIS A 62 0.12 11.52 6.18
C HIS A 62 -0.65 12.70 5.57
N PRO A 63 -1.43 13.45 6.36
CA PRO A 63 -2.23 14.57 5.86
C PRO A 63 -1.41 15.65 5.12
N SER A 64 -0.18 15.94 5.55
CA SER A 64 0.69 16.89 4.82
C SER A 64 0.99 16.45 3.39
N VAL A 65 1.10 15.13 3.12
CA VAL A 65 1.30 14.60 1.76
C VAL A 65 0.03 14.76 0.93
N ILE A 66 -1.14 14.51 1.53
CA ILE A 66 -2.44 14.68 0.86
C ILE A 66 -2.63 16.17 0.53
N LYS A 67 -2.52 17.05 1.51
CA LYS A 67 -2.64 18.50 1.35
C LYS A 67 -1.64 19.06 0.32
N GLY A 68 -0.38 18.60 0.35
CA GLY A 68 0.64 19.00 -0.61
C GLY A 68 0.24 18.69 -2.05
N MET A 69 -0.33 17.49 -2.31
CA MET A 69 -0.82 17.14 -3.65
C MET A 69 -2.02 17.99 -4.08
N LEU A 70 -3.00 18.14 -3.19
CA LEU A 70 -4.18 18.95 -3.48
C LEU A 70 -3.82 20.42 -3.74
N ARG A 71 -2.84 20.97 -2.98
CA ARG A 71 -2.32 22.32 -3.20
C ARG A 71 -1.67 22.45 -4.57
N ILE A 72 -0.81 21.50 -4.97
CA ILE A 72 -0.16 21.50 -6.29
C ILE A 72 -1.20 21.49 -7.40
N LEU A 73 -2.20 20.62 -7.32
CA LEU A 73 -3.27 20.54 -8.33
C LEU A 73 -4.08 21.84 -8.41
N ASN A 74 -4.40 22.46 -7.27
CA ASN A 74 -5.12 23.74 -7.23
C ASN A 74 -4.29 24.88 -7.82
N GLU A 75 -3.00 25.02 -7.45
CA GLU A 75 -2.09 26.04 -7.95
C GLU A 75 -1.87 25.95 -9.48
N GLU A 76 -1.86 24.72 -10.02
CA GLU A 76 -1.71 24.47 -11.46
C GLU A 76 -3.07 24.52 -12.23
N GLY A 77 -4.17 24.86 -11.52
CA GLY A 77 -5.49 25.14 -12.12
C GLY A 77 -6.38 23.93 -12.42
N TYR A 78 -6.14 22.78 -11.80
CA TYR A 78 -7.01 21.60 -11.94
C TYR A 78 -8.26 21.76 -11.08
N GLY A 79 -9.44 21.76 -11.72
CA GLY A 79 -10.73 22.10 -11.06
C GLY A 79 -11.58 20.91 -10.62
N ASP A 80 -11.53 19.77 -11.31
CA ASP A 80 -12.33 18.58 -10.96
C ASP A 80 -11.47 17.54 -10.25
N VAL A 81 -11.11 17.83 -9.00
CA VAL A 81 -10.27 16.99 -8.15
C VAL A 81 -11.09 16.42 -7.01
N CYS A 82 -11.01 15.10 -6.83
CA CYS A 82 -11.50 14.43 -5.63
C CYS A 82 -10.39 13.59 -4.96
N TYR A 83 -10.54 13.30 -3.67
CA TYR A 83 -9.56 12.54 -2.92
C TYR A 83 -10.20 11.58 -1.91
N GLY A 84 -9.59 10.42 -1.72
CA GLY A 84 -10.10 9.43 -0.77
C GLY A 84 -9.53 8.03 -0.97
N ASP A 85 -10.07 7.11 -0.20
CA ASP A 85 -9.80 5.67 -0.25
C ASP A 85 -11.04 4.89 0.20
N SER A 86 -11.13 3.62 -0.18
CA SER A 86 -12.05 2.67 0.43
C SER A 86 -11.30 1.90 1.53
N PRO A 87 -11.46 2.26 2.82
CA PRO A 87 -10.75 1.56 3.89
C PRO A 87 -11.29 0.13 4.10
N GLY A 88 -10.47 -0.74 4.69
CA GLY A 88 -10.91 -2.08 5.08
C GLY A 88 -11.87 -2.06 6.28
N HIS A 89 -11.79 -1.01 7.12
CA HIS A 89 -12.67 -0.80 8.27
C HIS A 89 -12.90 0.70 8.49
N GLY A 90 -14.15 1.07 8.77
CA GLY A 90 -14.56 2.46 8.88
C GLY A 90 -14.97 3.05 7.52
N SER A 91 -14.88 4.36 7.37
CA SER A 91 -15.19 5.05 6.12
C SER A 91 -14.10 6.05 5.74
N SER A 92 -13.99 6.37 4.45
CA SER A 92 -13.12 7.44 3.94
C SER A 92 -13.36 8.76 4.70
N LYS A 93 -14.62 9.13 4.88
CA LYS A 93 -15.03 10.34 5.63
C LYS A 93 -14.52 10.35 7.06
N ALA A 94 -14.59 9.21 7.77
CA ALA A 94 -14.11 9.11 9.14
C ALA A 94 -12.57 9.22 9.21
N ALA A 95 -11.86 8.61 8.25
CA ALA A 95 -10.40 8.70 8.15
C ALA A 95 -9.95 10.15 7.88
N ILE A 96 -10.57 10.82 6.90
CA ILE A 96 -10.27 12.21 6.53
C ILE A 96 -10.49 13.16 7.71
N ARG A 97 -11.61 13.01 8.42
CA ARG A 97 -11.89 13.80 9.65
C ARG A 97 -10.85 13.55 10.76
N LYS A 98 -10.48 12.28 10.99
CA LYS A 98 -9.47 11.93 11.99
C LYS A 98 -8.10 12.55 11.65
N LEU A 99 -7.78 12.70 10.37
CA LEU A 99 -6.55 13.31 9.88
C LEU A 99 -6.56 14.85 9.90
N GLY A 100 -7.71 15.46 10.21
CA GLY A 100 -7.83 16.92 10.28
C GLY A 100 -7.75 17.59 8.90
N ILE A 101 -8.25 16.92 7.86
CA ILE A 101 -8.40 17.51 6.53
C ILE A 101 -9.84 18.03 6.42
N ASP A 102 -9.99 19.33 6.29
CA ASP A 102 -11.26 20.05 6.16
C ASP A 102 -11.33 20.81 4.82
N GLU A 103 -12.42 21.54 4.60
CA GLU A 103 -12.63 22.30 3.38
C GLU A 103 -11.55 23.36 3.14
N SER A 104 -11.02 23.98 4.19
CA SER A 104 -9.98 25.01 4.07
C SER A 104 -8.64 24.44 3.66
N SER A 105 -8.34 23.20 4.06
CA SER A 105 -7.10 22.49 3.78
C SER A 105 -7.18 21.53 2.58
N SER A 106 -8.35 21.44 1.92
CA SER A 106 -8.55 20.61 0.72
C SER A 106 -8.28 21.35 -0.60
N PHE A 107 -8.02 22.66 -0.55
CA PHE A 107 -7.73 23.49 -1.72
C PHE A 107 -8.79 23.37 -2.84
N GLY A 108 -10.07 23.29 -2.45
CA GLY A 108 -11.19 23.15 -3.38
C GLY A 108 -11.49 21.72 -3.86
N ALA A 109 -10.62 20.75 -3.55
CA ALA A 109 -10.87 19.36 -3.90
C ALA A 109 -12.00 18.75 -3.06
N LYS A 110 -12.80 17.87 -3.67
CA LYS A 110 -13.95 17.22 -3.03
C LYS A 110 -13.54 15.89 -2.40
N MET A 111 -14.13 15.57 -1.25
CA MET A 111 -14.00 14.23 -0.69
C MET A 111 -14.75 13.22 -1.57
N ALA A 112 -14.05 12.20 -2.07
CA ALA A 112 -14.60 11.14 -2.88
C ALA A 112 -15.58 10.26 -2.10
N ASP A 113 -16.74 9.92 -2.68
CA ASP A 113 -17.61 8.89 -2.11
C ASP A 113 -17.14 7.51 -2.51
N MET A 114 -16.36 6.91 -1.63
CA MET A 114 -15.77 5.59 -1.86
C MET A 114 -16.68 4.42 -1.41
N ASN A 115 -17.98 4.66 -1.24
CA ASN A 115 -18.94 3.63 -0.81
C ASN A 115 -19.88 3.18 -1.93
N GLU A 116 -20.07 3.97 -2.98
CA GLU A 116 -20.91 3.59 -4.11
C GLU A 116 -20.23 2.53 -4.97
N GLU A 117 -20.90 1.40 -5.19
CA GLU A 117 -20.36 0.25 -5.91
C GLU A 117 -20.61 0.38 -7.43
N ALA A 118 -19.59 0.04 -8.21
CA ALA A 118 -19.67 -0.17 -9.65
C ALA A 118 -19.14 -1.56 -10.00
N LYS A 119 -19.97 -2.39 -10.63
CA LYS A 119 -19.58 -3.70 -11.13
C LYS A 119 -18.87 -3.54 -12.47
N VAL A 120 -17.69 -4.11 -12.59
CA VAL A 120 -16.83 -4.03 -13.77
C VAL A 120 -16.48 -5.43 -14.24
N HIS A 121 -16.70 -5.67 -15.52
CA HIS A 121 -16.15 -6.84 -16.22
C HIS A 121 -14.98 -6.39 -17.09
N PHE A 122 -13.78 -6.92 -16.82
CA PHE A 122 -12.54 -6.63 -17.54
C PHE A 122 -12.07 -7.87 -18.29
N GLU A 123 -12.42 -7.97 -19.57
CA GLU A 123 -12.15 -9.17 -20.39
C GLU A 123 -10.66 -9.53 -20.47
N GLN A 124 -9.76 -8.55 -20.45
CA GLN A 124 -8.31 -8.72 -20.51
C GLN A 124 -7.69 -9.22 -19.21
N GLY A 125 -8.47 -9.27 -18.10
CA GLY A 125 -8.01 -9.78 -16.81
C GLY A 125 -7.53 -11.22 -16.91
N LYS A 126 -6.33 -11.48 -16.43
CA LYS A 126 -5.63 -12.78 -16.50
C LYS A 126 -5.98 -13.70 -15.33
N THR A 127 -6.21 -13.13 -14.17
CA THR A 127 -6.49 -13.82 -12.90
C THR A 127 -7.89 -13.51 -12.40
N CYS A 128 -8.33 -12.26 -12.56
CA CYS A 128 -9.67 -11.81 -12.20
C CYS A 128 -10.25 -10.91 -13.31
N LYS A 129 -11.46 -11.25 -13.77
CA LYS A 129 -12.17 -10.43 -14.76
C LYS A 129 -13.28 -9.59 -14.15
N ASP A 130 -13.87 -10.04 -13.04
CA ASP A 130 -15.03 -9.39 -12.44
C ASP A 130 -14.63 -8.71 -11.13
N PHE A 131 -14.86 -7.41 -11.07
CA PHE A 131 -14.55 -6.58 -9.91
C PHE A 131 -15.78 -5.79 -9.45
N VAL A 132 -15.82 -5.46 -8.17
CA VAL A 132 -16.71 -4.46 -7.62
C VAL A 132 -15.85 -3.32 -7.12
N PHE A 133 -15.69 -2.30 -7.95
CA PHE A 133 -14.92 -1.10 -7.61
C PHE A 133 -15.81 -0.01 -6.99
N THR A 134 -15.21 0.99 -6.42
CA THR A 134 -15.91 2.22 -6.10
C THR A 134 -16.20 2.98 -7.38
N LYS A 135 -17.38 3.62 -7.48
CA LYS A 135 -17.81 4.38 -8.65
C LYS A 135 -16.83 5.50 -9.00
N GLU A 136 -16.29 6.17 -7.98
CA GLU A 136 -15.28 7.24 -8.16
C GLU A 136 -14.03 6.76 -8.92
N VAL A 137 -13.58 5.53 -8.67
CA VAL A 137 -12.46 4.95 -9.42
C VAL A 137 -12.82 4.70 -10.88
N VAL A 138 -14.03 4.21 -11.14
CA VAL A 138 -14.49 3.92 -12.50
C VAL A 138 -14.64 5.18 -13.32
N GLU A 139 -15.21 6.24 -12.72
CA GLU A 139 -15.49 7.52 -13.37
C GLU A 139 -14.28 8.46 -13.48
N ALA A 140 -13.24 8.28 -12.67
CA ALA A 140 -12.05 9.11 -12.78
C ALA A 140 -11.35 8.94 -14.14
N ASP A 141 -10.95 10.03 -14.79
CA ASP A 141 -10.16 9.99 -16.03
C ASP A 141 -8.68 9.71 -15.72
N ALA A 142 -8.21 10.26 -14.60
CA ALA A 142 -6.84 10.11 -14.14
C ALA A 142 -6.78 9.79 -12.65
N ILE A 143 -5.79 8.96 -12.25
CA ILE A 143 -5.56 8.63 -10.85
C ILE A 143 -4.12 8.95 -10.49
N ILE A 144 -3.94 9.71 -9.38
CA ILE A 144 -2.69 9.93 -8.69
C ILE A 144 -2.71 9.10 -7.41
N ASN A 145 -1.74 8.19 -7.26
CA ASN A 145 -1.70 7.21 -6.20
C ASN A 145 -0.74 7.64 -5.07
N LEU A 146 -1.28 8.08 -3.93
CA LEU A 146 -0.51 8.41 -2.73
C LEU A 146 -0.41 7.21 -1.81
N CYS A 147 0.60 6.38 -2.00
CA CYS A 147 0.80 5.17 -1.21
C CYS A 147 1.68 5.42 0.03
N LYS A 148 1.71 4.47 0.95
CA LYS A 148 2.48 4.51 2.20
C LYS A 148 3.52 3.42 2.23
N MET A 149 4.76 3.76 2.57
CA MET A 149 5.87 2.81 2.74
C MET A 149 5.65 1.94 3.98
N LYS A 150 5.29 0.65 3.80
CA LYS A 150 4.97 -0.27 4.92
C LYS A 150 5.37 -1.71 4.64
N THR A 151 5.67 -2.46 5.69
CA THR A 151 5.67 -3.93 5.65
C THR A 151 4.25 -4.49 5.53
N HIS A 152 4.15 -5.73 5.09
CA HIS A 152 2.88 -6.45 4.95
C HIS A 152 3.04 -7.94 5.24
N ALA A 153 2.08 -8.53 5.96
CA ALA A 153 2.14 -9.92 6.39
C ALA A 153 2.10 -10.91 5.21
N LEU A 154 1.27 -10.65 4.18
CA LEU A 154 1.12 -11.50 2.99
C LEU A 154 2.15 -11.13 1.92
N GLU A 155 2.22 -9.86 1.51
CA GLU A 155 3.01 -9.38 0.36
C GLU A 155 4.41 -8.88 0.74
N ARG A 156 4.88 -9.07 1.97
CA ARG A 156 6.12 -8.56 2.59
C ARG A 156 6.14 -7.04 2.74
N ILE A 157 5.84 -6.31 1.68
CA ILE A 157 5.66 -4.86 1.68
C ILE A 157 4.30 -4.48 1.08
N THR A 158 3.87 -3.27 1.32
CA THR A 158 2.80 -2.60 0.59
C THR A 158 3.29 -1.23 0.17
N GLY A 159 3.15 -0.95 -1.11
CA GLY A 159 3.54 0.28 -1.76
C GLY A 159 2.52 0.67 -2.83
N ALA A 160 3.00 1.08 -4.00
CA ALA A 160 2.15 1.55 -5.08
C ALA A 160 1.28 0.45 -5.68
N VAL A 161 1.88 -0.74 -5.95
CA VAL A 161 1.14 -1.85 -6.59
C VAL A 161 -0.01 -2.31 -5.72
N LYS A 162 0.20 -2.49 -4.42
CA LYS A 162 -0.86 -2.96 -3.52
C LYS A 162 -1.90 -1.88 -3.20
N ASN A 163 -1.55 -0.60 -3.24
CA ASN A 163 -2.46 0.48 -2.85
C ASN A 163 -3.73 0.56 -3.73
N VAL A 164 -3.66 0.09 -4.99
CA VAL A 164 -4.85 0.02 -5.86
C VAL A 164 -5.89 -1.01 -5.40
N TYR A 165 -5.58 -1.87 -4.44
CA TYR A 165 -6.60 -2.72 -3.83
C TYR A 165 -7.71 -1.89 -3.14
N GLY A 166 -7.42 -0.64 -2.78
CA GLY A 166 -8.41 0.34 -2.35
C GLY A 166 -9.45 0.72 -3.40
N TYR A 167 -9.29 0.34 -4.68
CA TYR A 167 -10.34 0.48 -5.72
C TYR A 167 -11.53 -0.43 -5.45
N VAL A 168 -11.27 -1.61 -4.87
CA VAL A 168 -12.32 -2.57 -4.51
C VAL A 168 -13.17 -1.99 -3.39
N CYS A 169 -14.50 -1.98 -3.59
CA CYS A 169 -15.42 -1.37 -2.65
C CYS A 169 -15.64 -2.23 -1.40
N GLY A 170 -15.51 -1.65 -0.22
CA GLY A 170 -15.98 -2.17 1.06
C GLY A 170 -15.62 -3.63 1.36
N MET A 171 -16.63 -4.42 1.74
CA MET A 171 -16.50 -5.83 2.14
C MET A 171 -16.07 -6.77 1.01
N ASN A 172 -16.12 -6.34 -0.26
CA ASN A 172 -15.64 -7.13 -1.40
C ASN A 172 -14.14 -7.45 -1.29
N LYS A 173 -13.36 -6.63 -0.54
CA LYS A 173 -11.95 -6.89 -0.22
C LYS A 173 -11.75 -8.21 0.55
N ALA A 174 -12.59 -8.48 1.56
CA ALA A 174 -12.49 -9.71 2.34
C ALA A 174 -12.75 -10.95 1.47
N THR A 175 -13.73 -10.88 0.56
CA THR A 175 -14.01 -11.92 -0.42
C THR A 175 -12.83 -12.16 -1.37
N GLY A 176 -12.10 -11.12 -1.76
CA GLY A 176 -10.91 -11.24 -2.59
C GLY A 176 -9.84 -12.13 -1.95
N HIS A 177 -9.62 -12.06 -0.65
CA HIS A 177 -8.64 -12.92 0.03
C HIS A 177 -9.01 -14.41 0.07
N THR A 178 -10.30 -14.77 0.00
CA THR A 178 -10.71 -16.18 -0.15
C THR A 178 -10.58 -16.65 -1.58
N LYS A 179 -10.92 -15.78 -2.53
CA LYS A 179 -10.85 -16.08 -3.96
C LYS A 179 -9.40 -16.21 -4.45
N PHE A 180 -8.47 -15.43 -3.85
CA PHE A 180 -7.05 -15.39 -4.17
C PHE A 180 -6.21 -15.71 -2.92
N PRO A 181 -6.13 -17.00 -2.50
CA PRO A 181 -5.71 -17.37 -1.15
C PRO A 181 -4.19 -17.35 -0.90
N ASN A 182 -3.36 -17.20 -1.91
CA ASN A 182 -1.91 -17.09 -1.76
C ASN A 182 -1.38 -15.77 -2.30
N ASP A 183 -0.18 -15.41 -1.85
CA ASP A 183 0.49 -14.15 -2.19
C ASP A 183 0.65 -13.93 -3.70
N THR A 184 1.12 -14.94 -4.42
CA THR A 184 1.35 -14.87 -5.87
C THR A 184 0.04 -14.65 -6.66
N ILE A 185 -1.02 -15.40 -6.35
CA ILE A 185 -2.32 -15.24 -7.04
C ILE A 185 -2.96 -13.90 -6.65
N PHE A 186 -2.80 -13.48 -5.40
CA PHE A 186 -3.29 -12.18 -4.95
C PHE A 186 -2.54 -11.02 -5.66
N ALA A 187 -1.21 -11.10 -5.78
CA ALA A 187 -0.41 -10.15 -6.54
C ALA A 187 -0.84 -10.07 -8.02
N ARG A 188 -1.11 -11.22 -8.66
CA ARG A 188 -1.60 -11.27 -10.05
C ARG A 188 -2.96 -10.60 -10.21
N MET A 189 -3.88 -10.78 -9.25
CA MET A 189 -5.16 -10.05 -9.24
C MET A 189 -4.95 -8.53 -9.12
N LEU A 190 -3.98 -8.08 -8.32
CA LEU A 190 -3.61 -6.66 -8.24
C LEU A 190 -3.07 -6.14 -9.58
N CYS A 191 -2.33 -6.97 -10.32
CA CYS A 191 -1.88 -6.62 -11.67
C CYS A 191 -3.05 -6.45 -12.64
N ASP A 192 -4.12 -7.25 -12.52
CA ASP A 192 -5.34 -7.07 -13.32
C ASP A 192 -6.05 -5.74 -13.00
N ILE A 193 -6.03 -5.30 -11.73
CA ILE A 193 -6.55 -3.98 -11.34
C ILE A 193 -5.72 -2.86 -12.01
N HIS A 194 -4.39 -2.98 -12.03
CA HIS A 194 -3.52 -2.03 -12.73
C HIS A 194 -3.76 -2.04 -14.24
N ALA A 195 -3.96 -3.21 -14.84
CA ALA A 195 -4.25 -3.33 -16.26
C ALA A 195 -5.60 -2.69 -16.63
N TYR A 196 -6.58 -2.74 -15.73
CA TYR A 196 -7.87 -2.06 -15.91
C TYR A 196 -7.73 -0.54 -15.80
N LYS A 197 -7.11 -0.03 -14.71
CA LYS A 197 -6.95 1.41 -14.48
C LYS A 197 -5.66 1.71 -13.71
N LYS A 198 -4.58 1.89 -14.48
CA LYS A 198 -3.26 2.21 -13.94
C LYS A 198 -3.24 3.65 -13.43
N PRO A 199 -2.79 3.93 -12.18
CA PRO A 199 -2.43 5.27 -11.78
C PRO A 199 -1.37 5.86 -12.71
N ARG A 200 -1.53 7.11 -13.11
CA ARG A 200 -0.57 7.76 -14.00
C ARG A 200 0.70 8.21 -13.26
N LEU A 201 0.57 8.51 -11.98
CA LEU A 201 1.66 8.86 -11.09
C LEU A 201 1.44 8.17 -9.74
N SER A 202 2.49 7.54 -9.21
CA SER A 202 2.53 7.03 -7.84
C SER A 202 3.55 7.82 -7.02
N ILE A 203 3.13 8.27 -5.83
CA ILE A 203 3.95 8.99 -4.86
C ILE A 203 3.91 8.20 -3.56
N MET A 204 5.08 7.78 -3.08
CA MET A 204 5.20 7.01 -1.85
C MET A 204 5.65 7.90 -0.70
N ASP A 205 4.80 7.97 0.33
CA ASP A 205 5.13 8.57 1.61
C ASP A 205 6.03 7.61 2.41
N GLY A 206 7.33 7.87 2.37
CA GLY A 206 8.37 7.19 3.11
C GLY A 206 9.06 8.09 4.14
N ILE A 207 8.48 9.25 4.50
CA ILE A 207 9.06 10.13 5.53
C ILE A 207 9.13 9.38 6.85
N VAL A 208 7.99 8.82 7.30
CA VAL A 208 7.93 7.83 8.38
C VAL A 208 7.31 6.56 7.80
N ALA A 209 8.08 5.51 7.62
CA ALA A 209 7.62 4.23 7.15
C ALA A 209 7.11 3.36 8.31
N MET A 210 6.53 2.20 7.99
CA MET A 210 6.17 1.18 8.97
C MET A 210 6.96 -0.10 8.73
N GLU A 211 7.62 -0.61 9.76
CA GLU A 211 8.36 -1.88 9.75
C GLU A 211 7.72 -2.96 10.63
N GLY A 212 8.18 -4.20 10.53
CA GLY A 212 7.79 -5.32 11.40
C GLY A 212 6.40 -5.88 11.08
N ASN A 213 5.49 -5.87 12.04
CA ASN A 213 4.17 -6.50 11.95
C ASN A 213 3.13 -5.64 11.18
N GLY A 214 3.52 -5.04 10.04
CA GLY A 214 2.61 -4.29 9.18
C GLY A 214 1.51 -5.15 8.53
N PRO A 215 0.47 -4.53 7.92
CA PRO A 215 0.38 -3.10 7.57
C PRO A 215 -0.30 -2.19 8.61
N ALA A 216 -0.78 -2.74 9.75
CA ALA A 216 -1.49 -1.97 10.78
C ALA A 216 -0.82 -2.00 12.16
N SER A 217 -0.05 -3.05 12.46
CA SER A 217 0.50 -3.34 13.79
C SER A 217 2.03 -3.29 13.84
N GLY A 218 2.67 -2.67 12.84
CA GLY A 218 4.12 -2.46 12.78
C GLY A 218 4.56 -1.27 13.64
N LYS A 219 5.82 -0.93 13.54
CA LYS A 219 6.44 0.20 14.24
C LYS A 219 6.75 1.32 13.25
N PRO A 220 6.43 2.59 13.54
CA PRO A 220 6.90 3.72 12.76
C PRO A 220 8.43 3.81 12.79
N VAL A 221 9.05 4.06 11.64
CA VAL A 221 10.48 4.26 11.48
C VAL A 221 10.76 5.41 10.52
N GLN A 222 11.71 6.27 10.87
CA GLN A 222 12.11 7.42 10.04
C GLN A 222 12.95 6.93 8.85
N MET A 223 12.40 7.07 7.63
CA MET A 223 13.14 6.83 6.40
C MET A 223 13.49 8.13 5.69
N LYS A 224 12.76 9.22 5.98
CA LYS A 224 13.04 10.60 5.52
C LYS A 224 13.13 10.76 4.01
N VAL A 225 12.35 9.97 3.27
CA VAL A 225 12.32 10.03 1.80
C VAL A 225 10.89 10.03 1.28
N MET A 226 10.71 10.63 0.12
CA MET A 226 9.53 10.45 -0.73
C MET A 226 9.98 9.88 -2.07
N LEU A 227 9.19 8.95 -2.65
CA LEU A 227 9.48 8.35 -3.95
C LEU A 227 8.39 8.70 -4.95
N PHE A 228 8.78 8.90 -6.22
CA PHE A 228 7.85 9.28 -7.30
C PHE A 228 8.15 8.47 -8.54
N SER A 229 7.13 7.90 -9.18
CA SER A 229 7.27 7.20 -10.47
C SER A 229 5.94 7.04 -11.19
N ALA A 230 5.97 7.00 -12.52
CA ALA A 230 4.87 6.53 -13.36
C ALA A 230 4.79 4.99 -13.40
N ASP A 231 5.86 4.32 -13.00
CA ASP A 231 5.96 2.87 -12.92
C ASP A 231 5.79 2.41 -11.45
N PRO A 232 4.64 1.81 -11.07
CA PRO A 232 4.39 1.41 -9.70
C PRO A 232 5.26 0.24 -9.23
N VAL A 233 5.71 -0.62 -10.15
CA VAL A 233 6.59 -1.75 -9.83
C VAL A 233 8.01 -1.26 -9.60
N ALA A 234 8.54 -0.39 -10.46
CA ALA A 234 9.85 0.23 -10.26
C ALA A 234 9.90 1.02 -8.95
N LEU A 235 8.82 1.73 -8.60
CA LEU A 235 8.73 2.46 -7.34
C LEU A 235 8.79 1.53 -6.12
N ASP A 236 8.03 0.41 -6.14
CA ASP A 236 8.05 -0.59 -5.07
C ASP A 236 9.41 -1.34 -5.03
N THR A 237 10.07 -1.52 -6.18
CA THR A 237 11.43 -2.09 -6.30
C THR A 237 12.47 -1.18 -5.64
N VAL A 238 12.40 0.14 -5.87
CA VAL A 238 13.31 1.09 -5.20
C VAL A 238 13.03 1.15 -3.69
N PHE A 239 11.78 0.99 -3.25
CA PHE A 239 11.49 0.76 -1.83
C PHE A 239 12.21 -0.49 -1.31
N CYS A 240 12.18 -1.61 -2.04
CA CYS A 240 12.92 -2.81 -1.64
C CYS A 240 14.43 -2.52 -1.49
N TYR A 241 15.03 -1.76 -2.40
CA TYR A 241 16.45 -1.38 -2.31
C TYR A 241 16.76 -0.54 -1.08
N LEU A 242 15.89 0.41 -0.73
CA LEU A 242 16.04 1.25 0.48
C LEU A 242 16.07 0.43 1.78
N VAL A 243 15.42 -0.74 1.80
CA VAL A 243 15.33 -1.58 3.00
C VAL A 243 16.13 -2.88 2.88
N ASP A 244 17.07 -2.94 1.93
CA ASP A 244 17.92 -4.11 1.67
C ASP A 244 17.11 -5.41 1.50
N LEU A 245 16.01 -5.32 0.75
CA LEU A 245 15.13 -6.44 0.40
C LEU A 245 15.32 -6.79 -1.08
N ASP A 246 15.36 -8.08 -1.38
CA ASP A 246 15.34 -8.57 -2.75
C ASP A 246 13.91 -8.44 -3.34
N PRO A 247 13.70 -7.65 -4.43
CA PRO A 247 12.40 -7.48 -5.05
C PRO A 247 11.76 -8.79 -5.55
N GLU A 248 12.55 -9.78 -5.94
CA GLU A 248 12.04 -11.10 -6.32
C GLU A 248 11.28 -11.80 -5.19
N LEU A 249 11.56 -11.44 -3.94
CA LEU A 249 10.84 -11.96 -2.78
C LEU A 249 9.48 -11.30 -2.57
N VAL A 250 9.19 -10.22 -3.28
CA VAL A 250 7.96 -9.44 -3.17
C VAL A 250 7.02 -9.81 -4.32
N PRO A 251 5.93 -10.53 -4.05
CA PRO A 251 5.04 -11.01 -5.11
C PRO A 251 4.48 -9.91 -6.00
N THR A 252 4.20 -8.73 -5.45
CA THR A 252 3.71 -7.58 -6.23
C THR A 252 4.74 -7.03 -7.20
N CYS A 253 6.06 -7.09 -6.89
CA CYS A 253 7.12 -6.71 -7.82
C CYS A 253 7.29 -7.79 -8.91
N SER A 254 7.57 -9.03 -8.51
CA SER A 254 7.85 -10.12 -9.46
C SER A 254 6.67 -10.44 -10.39
N GLN A 255 5.42 -10.40 -9.91
CA GLN A 255 4.25 -10.60 -10.77
C GLN A 255 3.93 -9.34 -11.60
N GLY A 256 4.25 -8.16 -11.09
CA GLY A 256 4.13 -6.90 -11.83
C GLY A 256 5.01 -6.87 -13.09
N GLU A 257 6.26 -7.33 -12.98
CA GLU A 257 7.17 -7.52 -14.13
C GLU A 257 6.60 -8.56 -15.11
N VAL A 258 6.24 -9.75 -14.62
CA VAL A 258 5.74 -10.86 -15.47
C VAL A 258 4.47 -10.48 -16.23
N LEU A 259 3.60 -9.66 -15.66
CA LEU A 259 2.32 -9.26 -16.25
C LEU A 259 2.36 -7.90 -16.95
N GLY A 260 3.53 -7.24 -17.00
CA GLY A 260 3.74 -6.00 -17.76
C GLY A 260 3.13 -4.76 -17.13
N VAL A 261 2.95 -4.75 -15.80
CA VAL A 261 2.50 -3.56 -15.05
C VAL A 261 3.61 -2.52 -14.94
N GLY A 262 4.85 -2.99 -14.76
CA GLY A 262 6.06 -2.20 -14.67
C GLY A 262 7.28 -3.11 -14.60
N THR A 263 8.44 -2.60 -14.15
CA THR A 263 9.69 -3.37 -14.10
C THR A 263 10.27 -3.48 -12.70
N ASP A 264 10.76 -4.69 -12.32
CA ASP A 264 11.55 -4.95 -11.12
C ASP A 264 13.05 -5.17 -11.42
N ARG A 265 13.46 -5.04 -12.70
CA ARG A 265 14.83 -5.24 -13.15
C ARG A 265 15.65 -3.98 -12.97
N GLU A 266 16.76 -4.09 -12.24
CA GLU A 266 17.66 -2.97 -11.93
C GLU A 266 18.16 -2.25 -13.19
N GLU A 267 18.50 -3.00 -14.23
CA GLU A 267 18.97 -2.46 -15.51
C GLU A 267 17.92 -1.61 -16.26
N ASN A 268 16.64 -1.73 -15.90
CA ASN A 268 15.55 -0.98 -16.48
C ASN A 268 15.07 0.19 -15.62
N ILE A 269 15.73 0.48 -14.50
CA ILE A 269 15.34 1.53 -13.55
C ILE A 269 16.46 2.58 -13.45
N ASP A 270 16.11 3.84 -13.61
CA ASP A 270 16.94 4.98 -13.26
C ASP A 270 16.52 5.50 -11.88
N ILE A 271 17.40 5.38 -10.90
CA ILE A 271 17.21 5.93 -9.56
C ILE A 271 17.79 7.33 -9.55
N ILE A 272 16.94 8.34 -9.45
CA ILE A 272 17.31 9.74 -9.56
C ILE A 272 17.07 10.43 -8.23
N VAL A 273 18.10 11.00 -7.62
CA VAL A 273 17.95 11.84 -6.42
C VAL A 273 17.77 13.28 -6.83
N ALA A 274 16.70 13.90 -6.32
CA ALA A 274 16.40 15.31 -6.51
C ALA A 274 16.29 16.01 -5.14
N HIS A 275 16.89 17.19 -5.00
CA HIS A 275 16.91 17.95 -3.75
C HIS A 275 16.00 19.18 -3.81
N PRO A 276 15.14 19.42 -2.78
CA PRO A 276 14.19 20.54 -2.78
C PRO A 276 14.81 21.94 -2.79
N ASP A 277 16.05 22.06 -2.34
CA ASP A 277 16.79 23.31 -2.23
C ASP A 277 17.56 23.69 -3.50
N ASN A 278 17.36 22.93 -4.59
CA ASN A 278 18.12 23.08 -5.84
C ASN A 278 19.66 23.04 -5.64
N SER A 279 20.15 22.44 -4.55
CA SER A 279 21.58 22.35 -4.20
C SER A 279 22.40 21.51 -5.19
N GLY A 280 21.74 20.92 -6.21
CA GLY A 280 22.41 20.15 -7.25
C GLY A 280 21.49 19.81 -8.42
N SER A 281 22.08 19.43 -9.54
CA SER A 281 21.36 18.75 -10.64
C SER A 281 20.86 17.39 -10.15
N ASN A 282 19.73 16.92 -10.70
CA ASN A 282 19.24 15.56 -10.50
C ASN A 282 20.35 14.55 -10.80
N VAL A 283 20.65 13.65 -9.85
CA VAL A 283 21.78 12.71 -9.95
C VAL A 283 21.25 11.29 -10.04
N ILE A 284 21.67 10.57 -11.06
CA ILE A 284 21.43 9.11 -11.13
C ILE A 284 22.43 8.43 -10.19
N ILE A 285 21.92 7.57 -9.31
CA ILE A 285 22.72 6.82 -8.34
C ILE A 285 22.47 5.32 -8.49
N SER A 286 23.43 4.52 -8.06
CA SER A 286 23.31 3.06 -7.99
C SER A 286 22.43 2.61 -6.81
N ARG A 287 21.97 1.35 -6.86
CA ARG A 287 21.28 0.70 -5.73
C ARG A 287 22.11 0.75 -4.44
N SER A 288 23.42 0.51 -4.53
CA SER A 288 24.31 0.53 -3.35
C SER A 288 24.41 1.92 -2.74
N GLU A 289 24.57 2.97 -3.56
CA GLU A 289 24.59 4.34 -3.08
C GLU A 289 23.26 4.76 -2.47
N LEU A 290 22.13 4.33 -3.06
CA LEU A 290 20.80 4.56 -2.50
C LEU A 290 20.68 3.97 -1.09
N LEU A 291 21.06 2.70 -0.94
CA LEU A 291 20.99 2.00 0.34
C LEU A 291 21.91 2.65 1.38
N ASP A 292 23.13 3.02 0.99
CA ASP A 292 24.11 3.59 1.92
C ASP A 292 23.75 5.01 2.38
N LYS A 293 23.15 5.82 1.51
CA LYS A 293 22.84 7.23 1.81
C LYS A 293 21.44 7.44 2.40
N TYR A 294 20.46 6.68 1.94
CA TYR A 294 19.02 6.91 2.25
C TYR A 294 18.31 5.69 2.80
N GLY A 295 18.96 4.51 2.80
CA GLY A 295 18.33 3.26 3.18
C GLY A 295 18.61 2.83 4.61
N SER A 296 18.05 1.67 4.98
CA SER A 296 18.26 1.03 6.28
C SER A 296 18.34 -0.48 6.15
N ARG A 297 19.53 -1.06 6.38
CA ARG A 297 19.71 -2.51 6.50
C ARG A 297 19.08 -3.09 7.77
N GLN A 298 18.75 -2.24 8.75
CA GLN A 298 18.13 -2.64 10.00
C GLN A 298 16.58 -2.64 9.93
N PHE A 299 16.01 -2.16 8.83
CA PHE A 299 14.57 -2.17 8.63
C PHE A 299 14.01 -3.59 8.81
N ASP A 300 13.03 -3.75 9.71
CA ASP A 300 12.48 -5.06 10.07
C ASP A 300 11.49 -5.56 9.00
N VAL A 301 12.02 -6.27 8.00
CA VAL A 301 11.26 -6.89 6.92
C VAL A 301 11.73 -8.34 6.69
N PRO A 302 10.83 -9.28 6.36
CA PRO A 302 11.22 -10.66 6.09
C PRO A 302 12.06 -10.79 4.80
N ARG A 303 13.38 -11.12 4.92
CA ARG A 303 14.32 -11.21 3.77
C ARG A 303 14.57 -12.63 3.26
N LYS A 304 13.99 -13.67 3.87
CA LYS A 304 14.25 -15.06 3.48
C LYS A 304 13.14 -15.61 2.59
N LYS A 305 13.50 -16.39 1.57
CA LYS A 305 12.54 -17.25 0.86
C LYS A 305 11.96 -18.27 1.85
N ALA A 306 10.64 -18.47 1.85
CA ALA A 306 10.08 -19.62 2.55
C ALA A 306 10.72 -20.90 1.96
N ARG A 307 11.43 -21.68 2.77
CA ARG A 307 11.99 -22.97 2.31
C ARG A 307 10.80 -23.88 1.98
N LEU A 308 10.48 -24.03 0.69
CA LEU A 308 9.70 -25.15 0.20
C LEU A 308 10.59 -26.39 0.32
N THR A 309 10.39 -27.16 1.38
CA THR A 309 10.94 -28.51 1.45
C THR A 309 10.10 -29.40 0.57
N PHE A 310 10.69 -29.89 -0.50
CA PHE A 310 10.12 -30.78 -1.53
C PHE A 310 9.84 -32.21 -1.02
N LEU A 311 9.38 -32.38 0.20
CA LEU A 311 9.01 -33.70 0.73
C LEU A 311 7.46 -33.78 0.84
N LYS A 312 6.81 -34.23 -0.23
CA LYS A 312 5.44 -34.73 -0.21
C LYS A 312 5.37 -35.91 0.78
N GLY A 313 4.86 -35.66 1.98
CA GLY A 313 4.71 -36.69 3.02
C GLY A 313 4.74 -36.16 4.46
N PHE A 314 5.26 -34.97 4.69
CA PHE A 314 5.38 -34.36 6.02
C PHE A 314 4.51 -33.08 6.19
N SER A 315 3.36 -33.02 5.50
CA SER A 315 2.58 -31.79 5.41
C SER A 315 2.07 -31.26 6.76
N ASP A 316 1.67 -32.12 7.68
CA ASP A 316 1.05 -31.70 8.95
C ASP A 316 2.03 -31.14 9.99
N VAL A 317 3.27 -31.67 10.03
CA VAL A 317 4.31 -31.16 10.95
C VAL A 317 4.87 -29.84 10.45
N MET A 318 5.04 -29.71 9.14
CA MET A 318 5.59 -28.47 8.53
C MET A 318 4.63 -27.30 8.55
N THR A 319 3.31 -27.54 8.47
CA THR A 319 2.29 -26.49 8.63
C THR A 319 2.32 -25.86 10.03
N ARG A 320 2.85 -26.53 11.05
CA ARG A 320 3.04 -25.99 12.40
C ARG A 320 4.07 -24.88 12.48
N PHE A 321 5.10 -24.90 11.60
CA PHE A 321 6.18 -23.89 11.57
C PHE A 321 5.92 -22.74 10.60
N ALA A 322 4.92 -22.87 9.73
CA ALA A 322 4.58 -21.81 8.80
C ALA A 322 4.03 -20.57 9.52
N ARG A 323 4.34 -19.40 8.99
CA ARG A 323 3.84 -18.10 9.50
C ARG A 323 2.32 -18.13 9.63
N ARG A 324 1.80 -17.72 10.79
CA ARG A 324 0.37 -17.74 11.07
C ARG A 324 -0.02 -16.62 12.02
N PRO A 325 -1.27 -16.09 11.95
CA PRO A 325 -1.74 -15.10 12.90
C PRO A 325 -1.87 -15.71 14.30
N ALA A 326 -1.52 -14.92 15.32
CA ALA A 326 -1.68 -15.29 16.73
C ALA A 326 -2.18 -14.08 17.52
N ILE A 327 -2.97 -14.32 18.59
CA ILE A 327 -3.55 -13.27 19.41
C ILE A 327 -2.73 -13.11 20.69
N ASN A 328 -2.30 -11.88 20.97
CA ASN A 328 -1.84 -11.48 22.30
C ASN A 328 -3.05 -11.33 23.20
N LYS A 329 -3.18 -12.23 24.17
CA LYS A 329 -4.34 -12.32 25.04
C LYS A 329 -4.48 -11.10 25.95
N ASP A 330 -3.37 -10.49 26.36
CA ASP A 330 -3.33 -9.36 27.28
C ASP A 330 -3.77 -8.05 26.61
N GLN A 331 -3.51 -7.93 25.29
CA GLN A 331 -3.92 -6.78 24.49
C GLN A 331 -5.34 -6.93 23.91
N CYS A 332 -5.90 -8.15 23.89
CA CYS A 332 -7.16 -8.42 23.24
C CYS A 332 -8.37 -7.93 24.06
N ILE A 333 -9.08 -6.92 23.55
CA ILE A 333 -10.34 -6.41 24.17
C ILE A 333 -11.59 -7.22 23.81
N LYS A 334 -11.44 -8.34 23.10
CA LYS A 334 -12.55 -9.25 22.76
C LYS A 334 -13.68 -8.63 21.94
N CYS A 335 -13.37 -7.64 21.11
CA CYS A 335 -14.36 -6.91 20.31
C CYS A 335 -15.01 -7.74 19.18
N GLY A 336 -14.40 -8.86 18.77
CA GLY A 336 -14.92 -9.75 17.74
C GLY A 336 -14.70 -9.28 16.27
N ILE A 337 -14.03 -8.13 16.06
CA ILE A 337 -13.78 -7.63 14.68
C ILE A 337 -13.03 -8.65 13.84
N CYS A 338 -12.01 -9.32 14.39
CA CYS A 338 -11.27 -10.38 13.70
C CYS A 338 -12.15 -11.57 13.30
N VAL A 339 -13.17 -11.91 14.11
CA VAL A 339 -14.14 -12.96 13.80
C VAL A 339 -15.04 -12.51 12.64
N ASN A 340 -15.60 -11.31 12.72
CA ASN A 340 -16.50 -10.77 11.69
C ASN A 340 -15.80 -10.62 10.32
N HIS A 341 -14.54 -10.20 10.32
CA HIS A 341 -13.74 -10.01 9.09
C HIS A 341 -13.01 -11.27 8.61
N CYS A 342 -13.16 -12.41 9.30
CA CYS A 342 -12.61 -13.66 8.79
C CYS A 342 -13.39 -14.08 7.54
N PRO A 343 -12.74 -14.13 6.35
CA PRO A 343 -13.44 -14.40 5.11
C PRO A 343 -13.74 -15.91 4.90
N VAL A 344 -13.14 -16.77 5.74
CA VAL A 344 -13.30 -18.23 5.60
C VAL A 344 -14.72 -18.66 5.98
N PRO A 345 -15.42 -19.44 5.16
CA PRO A 345 -16.71 -20.02 5.52
C PRO A 345 -16.60 -20.83 6.82
N GLY A 346 -17.50 -20.59 7.76
CA GLY A 346 -17.46 -21.20 9.11
C GLY A 346 -16.31 -20.70 9.98
N LYS A 347 -15.75 -19.54 9.65
CA LYS A 347 -14.71 -18.81 10.37
C LYS A 347 -13.51 -19.67 10.82
N ALA A 348 -12.31 -19.18 10.58
CA ALA A 348 -11.07 -19.79 11.07
C ALA A 348 -10.59 -19.17 12.41
N VAL A 349 -11.26 -18.14 12.88
CA VAL A 349 -11.08 -17.53 14.20
C VAL A 349 -12.45 -17.25 14.78
N ASP A 350 -12.71 -17.73 16.01
CA ASP A 350 -14.00 -17.56 16.67
C ASP A 350 -13.91 -17.68 18.19
N PHE A 351 -14.97 -17.27 18.88
CA PHE A 351 -15.15 -17.46 20.32
C PHE A 351 -15.67 -18.87 20.61
N VAL A 352 -14.90 -19.69 21.31
CA VAL A 352 -15.26 -21.10 21.58
C VAL A 352 -16.20 -21.21 22.79
N ASN A 353 -16.04 -20.36 23.80
CA ASN A 353 -16.78 -20.41 25.07
C ASN A 353 -17.30 -19.03 25.49
N GLY A 354 -18.03 -18.34 24.59
CA GLY A 354 -18.50 -16.99 24.85
C GLY A 354 -17.41 -15.93 24.70
N LYS A 355 -17.76 -14.65 24.97
CA LYS A 355 -16.87 -13.50 24.79
C LYS A 355 -15.99 -13.17 26.01
N ASP A 356 -15.99 -14.01 27.03
CA ASP A 356 -15.17 -13.75 28.25
C ASP A 356 -13.67 -13.98 28.02
N LYS A 357 -13.33 -14.77 27.00
CA LYS A 357 -11.95 -15.06 26.58
C LYS A 357 -11.71 -14.57 25.16
N PRO A 358 -10.44 -14.27 24.81
CA PRO A 358 -10.08 -13.96 23.42
C PRO A 358 -10.47 -15.07 22.45
N PRO A 359 -10.81 -14.73 21.17
CA PRO A 359 -11.09 -15.74 20.16
C PRO A 359 -9.88 -16.66 19.92
N VAL A 360 -10.12 -17.84 19.42
CA VAL A 360 -9.08 -18.83 19.09
C VAL A 360 -9.09 -19.18 17.62
N TYR A 361 -7.91 -19.57 17.09
CA TYR A 361 -7.76 -19.95 15.69
C TYR A 361 -7.92 -21.46 15.51
N ASP A 362 -8.73 -21.84 14.53
CA ASP A 362 -8.66 -23.15 13.87
C ASP A 362 -7.67 -23.07 12.70
N TYR A 363 -6.41 -23.44 12.94
CA TYR A 363 -5.38 -23.38 11.90
C TYR A 363 -5.54 -24.38 10.76
N LYS A 364 -6.44 -25.35 10.87
CA LYS A 364 -6.79 -26.25 9.75
C LYS A 364 -7.65 -25.54 8.72
N LYS A 365 -8.50 -24.60 9.17
CA LYS A 365 -9.33 -23.75 8.30
C LYS A 365 -8.61 -22.47 7.84
N CYS A 366 -7.62 -21.99 8.61
CA CYS A 366 -7.01 -20.69 8.39
C CYS A 366 -6.17 -20.65 7.10
N ILE A 367 -6.61 -19.85 6.13
CA ILE A 367 -5.92 -19.61 4.85
C ILE A 367 -4.75 -18.63 4.95
N ARG A 368 -4.47 -18.07 6.13
CA ARG A 368 -3.36 -17.13 6.40
C ARG A 368 -3.39 -15.85 5.56
N CYS A 369 -4.59 -15.35 5.26
CA CYS A 369 -4.78 -14.07 4.56
C CYS A 369 -4.44 -12.84 5.42
N TYR A 370 -4.34 -13.01 6.73
CA TYR A 370 -4.04 -11.97 7.73
C TYR A 370 -5.06 -10.83 7.85
N CYS A 371 -6.24 -10.89 7.20
CA CYS A 371 -7.30 -9.89 7.36
C CYS A 371 -7.63 -9.59 8.83
N CYS A 372 -7.61 -10.62 9.69
CA CYS A 372 -7.83 -10.46 11.13
C CYS A 372 -6.76 -9.58 11.81
N GLN A 373 -5.51 -9.65 11.33
CA GLN A 373 -4.40 -8.84 11.84
C GLN A 373 -4.51 -7.40 11.36
N GLU A 374 -4.86 -7.18 10.09
CA GLU A 374 -5.04 -5.85 9.51
C GLU A 374 -6.18 -5.08 10.19
N MET A 375 -7.25 -5.78 10.58
CA MET A 375 -8.47 -5.18 11.14
C MET A 375 -8.47 -5.06 12.67
N CYS A 376 -7.45 -5.53 13.37
CA CYS A 376 -7.43 -5.50 14.84
C CYS A 376 -7.18 -4.08 15.37
N PRO A 377 -8.17 -3.40 16.02
CA PRO A 377 -8.01 -2.02 16.46
C PRO A 377 -7.04 -1.85 17.64
N GLN A 378 -6.75 -2.95 18.34
CA GLN A 378 -5.80 -2.97 19.48
C GLN A 378 -4.42 -3.52 19.07
N HIS A 379 -4.20 -3.79 17.78
CA HIS A 379 -2.97 -4.38 17.29
C HIS A 379 -2.56 -5.68 18.03
N ALA A 380 -3.55 -6.37 18.62
CA ALA A 380 -3.36 -7.55 19.44
C ALA A 380 -3.06 -8.82 18.60
N ILE A 381 -3.09 -8.74 17.27
CA ILE A 381 -2.81 -9.87 16.39
C ILE A 381 -1.46 -9.67 15.70
N TYR A 382 -0.58 -10.66 15.87
CA TYR A 382 0.75 -10.65 15.29
C TYR A 382 1.02 -11.92 14.47
N VAL A 383 2.02 -11.87 13.61
CA VAL A 383 2.43 -13.01 12.81
C VAL A 383 3.45 -13.83 13.58
N ARG A 384 3.08 -15.05 13.98
CA ARG A 384 3.95 -16.01 14.66
C ARG A 384 4.54 -17.00 13.65
N GLY A 385 5.83 -17.34 13.82
CA GLY A 385 6.55 -18.32 13.01
C GLY A 385 7.90 -17.77 12.55
N LYS A 386 8.85 -18.67 12.24
CA LYS A 386 10.16 -18.27 11.69
C LYS A 386 10.02 -18.03 10.18
N ASN A 387 10.69 -17.00 9.69
CA ASN A 387 10.95 -16.81 8.26
C ASN A 387 11.93 -17.84 7.74
#